data_70a7ae87993132d092958b9b546acd16
#
_entry.id   70a7ae87993132d092958b9b546acd16
#
_cell.length_a   1.000
_cell.length_b   1.000
_cell.length_c   1.000
_cell.angle_alpha   90.00
_cell.angle_beta   90.00
_cell.angle_gamma   90.00
#
_symmetry.space_group_name_H-M   'P 1'
#
loop_
_entity.id
_entity.type
_entity.pdbx_description
1 polymer ?
#
loop_
_entity_poly.entity_id
_entity_poly.type
_entity_poly.pdbx_seq_one_letter_code
_entity_poly.pdbx_strand_id
1 'polypeptide(L)'
;MKYKVLILTHGKLAGSLYDTVKFIYGSTDGLAYLNMPEPFDQSTYGKMIADIVSENKEQGTLILCDLFGGSPFLTSARLLKENGDHMELVTGVNLGMLLELMANIESAGIKELKDIALSSGKDGIIDMKERLGKQ
;
A
#
# COMPACT_ATOMS: atom_id res chain seq x y z
N MET A 1 13.91 -7.90 -8.31
CA MET A 1 13.20 -8.14 -7.05
C MET A 1 11.70 -8.00 -7.21
N LYS A 2 10.95 -8.86 -6.59
CA LYS A 2 9.49 -8.84 -6.66
C LYS A 2 8.91 -8.06 -5.49
N TYR A 3 7.79 -7.39 -5.73
CA TYR A 3 7.09 -6.62 -4.71
C TYR A 3 5.78 -7.28 -4.36
N LYS A 4 5.45 -7.35 -3.08
CA LYS A 4 4.13 -7.81 -2.62
C LYS A 4 3.22 -6.65 -2.28
N VAL A 5 3.77 -5.51 -1.90
CA VAL A 5 3.02 -4.34 -1.46
C VAL A 5 3.44 -3.13 -2.29
N LEU A 6 2.45 -2.42 -2.82
CA LEU A 6 2.68 -1.22 -3.64
C LEU A 6 1.89 -0.05 -3.05
N ILE A 7 2.59 1.04 -2.74
CA ILE A 7 1.97 2.26 -2.21
C ILE A 7 1.66 3.21 -3.36
N LEU A 8 0.40 3.59 -3.49
CA LEU A 8 -0.06 4.54 -4.52
C LEU A 8 -0.83 5.66 -3.85
N THR A 9 -0.32 6.88 -3.93
CA THR A 9 -0.95 8.03 -3.29
C THR A 9 -0.99 9.22 -4.23
N HIS A 10 -1.73 10.24 -3.82
CA HIS A 10 -1.64 11.54 -4.48
C HIS A 10 -0.26 12.15 -4.26
N GLY A 11 0.20 12.91 -5.23
CA GLY A 11 1.46 13.63 -5.12
C GLY A 11 2.65 12.74 -4.83
N LYS A 12 3.45 13.14 -3.86
CA LYS A 12 4.69 12.45 -3.50
C LYS A 12 4.62 11.73 -2.16
N LEU A 13 3.44 11.58 -1.60
CA LEU A 13 3.26 10.95 -0.28
C LEU A 13 3.77 9.51 -0.27
N ALA A 14 3.54 8.75 -1.34
CA ALA A 14 3.98 7.36 -1.43
C ALA A 14 5.49 7.24 -1.19
N GLY A 15 6.28 8.06 -1.89
CA GLY A 15 7.73 8.06 -1.73
C GLY A 15 8.16 8.46 -0.33
N SER A 16 7.47 9.43 0.28
CA SER A 16 7.77 9.87 1.65
C SER A 16 7.45 8.78 2.67
N LEU A 17 6.35 8.06 2.49
CA LEU A 17 6.02 6.93 3.36
C LEU A 17 7.07 5.82 3.23
N TYR A 18 7.47 5.51 2.01
CA TYR A 18 8.50 4.52 1.73
C TYR A 18 9.81 4.87 2.44
N ASP A 19 10.26 6.12 2.30
CA ASP A 19 11.50 6.58 2.93
C ASP A 19 11.41 6.53 4.46
N THR A 20 10.26 6.85 5.01
CA THR A 20 10.05 6.81 6.46
C THR A 20 10.05 5.38 6.98
N VAL A 21 9.45 4.45 6.24
CA VAL A 21 9.53 3.01 6.58
C VAL A 21 10.97 2.56 6.63
N LYS A 22 11.76 2.94 5.62
CA LYS A 22 13.17 2.57 5.58
C LYS A 22 13.93 3.13 6.79
N PHE A 23 13.62 4.35 7.18
CA PHE A 23 14.23 5.00 8.33
C PHE A 23 13.93 4.26 9.64
N ILE A 24 12.67 3.86 9.83
CA ILE A 24 12.24 3.23 11.09
C ILE A 24 12.55 1.73 11.12
N TYR A 25 12.20 1.02 10.05
CA TYR A 25 12.30 -0.44 10.00
C TYR A 25 13.69 -0.93 9.57
N GLY A 26 14.39 -0.13 8.78
CA GLY A 26 15.73 -0.46 8.29
C GLY A 26 15.75 -1.16 6.94
N SER A 27 14.61 -1.61 6.43
CA SER A 27 14.50 -2.30 5.14
C SER A 27 13.17 -1.97 4.47
N THR A 28 13.16 -2.02 3.15
CA THR A 28 11.94 -1.89 2.34
C THR A 28 11.80 -3.06 1.38
N ASP A 29 12.44 -4.17 1.66
CA ASP A 29 12.38 -5.36 0.81
C ASP A 29 10.94 -5.85 0.66
N GLY A 30 10.49 -5.99 -0.59
CA GLY A 30 9.11 -6.39 -0.89
C GLY A 30 8.12 -5.25 -0.99
N LEU A 31 8.51 -4.05 -0.61
CA LEU A 31 7.69 -2.84 -0.66
C LEU A 31 8.10 -1.99 -1.86
N ALA A 32 7.12 -1.49 -2.60
CA ALA A 32 7.34 -0.57 -3.69
C ALA A 32 6.42 0.64 -3.55
N TYR A 33 6.74 1.70 -4.26
CA TYR A 33 5.90 2.88 -4.32
C TYR A 33 5.93 3.48 -5.71
N LEU A 34 4.91 4.28 -6.01
CA LEU A 34 4.87 5.06 -7.24
C LEU A 34 4.23 6.41 -6.93
N ASN A 35 5.01 7.46 -7.08
CA ASN A 35 4.48 8.83 -7.00
C ASN A 35 3.72 9.14 -8.28
N MET A 36 2.76 10.04 -8.20
CA MET A 36 2.08 10.50 -9.41
C MET A 36 3.09 11.23 -10.30
N PRO A 37 3.14 10.89 -11.61
CA PRO A 37 4.07 11.57 -12.52
C PRO A 37 3.71 13.05 -12.69
N GLU A 38 4.73 13.87 -12.96
CA GLU A 38 4.55 15.30 -13.25
C GLU A 38 5.13 15.62 -14.62
N PRO A 39 4.35 16.19 -15.55
CA PRO A 39 2.91 16.46 -15.42
C PRO A 39 2.10 15.17 -15.34
N PHE A 40 0.94 15.24 -14.66
CA PHE A 40 0.10 14.06 -14.48
C PHE A 40 -0.58 13.69 -15.80
N ASP A 41 -0.54 12.42 -16.14
CA ASP A 41 -1.25 11.85 -17.27
C ASP A 41 -1.87 10.52 -16.82
N GLN A 42 -3.19 10.45 -16.87
CA GLN A 42 -3.94 9.28 -16.40
C GLN A 42 -3.54 8.01 -17.13
N SER A 43 -3.37 8.09 -18.44
CA SER A 43 -3.01 6.93 -19.26
C SER A 43 -1.63 6.38 -18.88
N THR A 44 -0.64 7.27 -18.74
CA THR A 44 0.71 6.91 -18.35
C THR A 44 0.72 6.29 -16.96
N TYR A 45 0.02 6.92 -16.01
CA TYR A 45 -0.05 6.44 -14.63
C TYR A 45 -0.67 5.03 -14.56
N GLY A 46 -1.79 4.85 -15.27
CA GLY A 46 -2.46 3.55 -15.32
C GLY A 46 -1.59 2.45 -15.89
N LYS A 47 -0.82 2.77 -16.94
CA LYS A 47 0.08 1.82 -17.57
C LYS A 47 1.23 1.41 -16.63
N MET A 48 1.80 2.38 -15.92
CA MET A 48 2.87 2.11 -14.96
C MET A 48 2.40 1.13 -13.87
N ILE A 49 1.20 1.35 -13.34
CA ILE A 49 0.63 0.48 -12.32
C ILE A 49 0.35 -0.92 -12.89
N ALA A 50 -0.25 -0.97 -14.07
CA ALA A 50 -0.56 -2.24 -14.72
C ALA A 50 0.69 -3.08 -14.97
N ASP A 51 1.79 -2.43 -15.37
CA ASP A 51 3.05 -3.12 -15.62
C ASP A 51 3.60 -3.73 -14.32
N ILE A 52 3.53 -3.01 -13.20
CA ILE A 52 3.98 -3.53 -11.91
C ILE A 52 3.16 -4.74 -11.50
N VAL A 53 1.84 -4.64 -11.59
CA VAL A 53 0.93 -5.74 -11.24
C VAL A 53 1.22 -6.96 -12.13
N SER A 54 1.40 -6.74 -13.42
CA SER A 54 1.67 -7.80 -14.39
C SER A 54 2.98 -8.53 -14.09
N GLU A 55 4.00 -7.80 -13.69
CA GLU A 55 5.31 -8.38 -13.35
C GLU A 55 5.29 -9.23 -12.09
N ASN A 56 4.30 -9.02 -11.22
CA ASN A 56 4.22 -9.70 -9.93
C ASN A 56 3.06 -10.70 -9.83
N LYS A 57 2.53 -11.16 -10.95
CA LYS A 57 1.36 -12.06 -10.97
C LYS A 57 1.51 -13.30 -10.11
N GLU A 58 2.69 -13.89 -10.06
CA GLU A 58 2.91 -15.12 -9.31
C GLU A 58 2.60 -14.99 -7.85
N GLN A 59 3.14 -13.95 -7.22
CA GLN A 59 2.93 -13.72 -5.78
C GLN A 59 1.76 -12.80 -5.50
N GLY A 60 1.34 -12.01 -6.49
CA GLY A 60 0.29 -11.02 -6.34
C GLY A 60 0.79 -9.69 -5.81
N THR A 61 -0.09 -8.69 -5.82
CA THR A 61 0.21 -7.35 -5.35
C THR A 61 -0.91 -6.84 -4.46
N LEU A 62 -0.55 -6.44 -3.23
CA LEU A 62 -1.44 -5.68 -2.37
C LEU A 62 -1.17 -4.20 -2.62
N ILE A 63 -2.17 -3.48 -3.14
CA ILE A 63 -2.06 -2.05 -3.37
C ILE A 63 -2.64 -1.30 -2.17
N LEU A 64 -1.92 -0.31 -1.70
CA LEU A 64 -2.34 0.57 -0.60
C LEU A 64 -2.47 1.98 -1.12
N CYS A 65 -3.69 2.52 -1.13
CA CYS A 65 -3.97 3.88 -1.53
C CYS A 65 -4.17 4.77 -0.31
N ASP A 66 -4.00 6.09 -0.49
CA ASP A 66 -4.22 7.06 0.59
C ASP A 66 -5.69 7.30 0.87
N LEU A 67 -6.51 7.41 -0.17
CA LEU A 67 -7.92 7.78 -0.05
C LEU A 67 -8.83 6.78 -0.75
N PHE A 68 -10.07 6.72 -0.27
CA PHE A 68 -11.15 6.05 -0.97
C PHE A 68 -11.69 7.04 -2.00
N GLY A 69 -11.05 7.08 -3.17
CA GLY A 69 -11.36 8.02 -4.25
C GLY A 69 -10.10 8.58 -4.88
N GLY A 70 -10.25 9.31 -5.98
CA GLY A 70 -9.14 9.89 -6.72
C GLY A 70 -8.44 8.90 -7.64
N SER A 71 -7.46 9.38 -8.40
CA SER A 71 -6.80 8.60 -9.44
C SER A 71 -6.08 7.35 -8.95
N PRO A 72 -5.35 7.38 -7.83
CA PRO A 72 -4.72 6.14 -7.35
C PRO A 72 -5.73 5.04 -7.07
N PHE A 73 -6.85 5.38 -6.42
CA PHE A 73 -7.90 4.42 -6.10
C PHE A 73 -8.62 3.94 -7.36
N LEU A 74 -9.09 4.86 -8.20
CA LEU A 74 -9.90 4.51 -9.38
C LEU A 74 -9.14 3.61 -10.35
N THR A 75 -7.87 3.92 -10.58
CA THR A 75 -7.01 3.11 -11.44
C THR A 75 -6.82 1.71 -10.86
N SER A 76 -6.56 1.64 -9.56
CA SER A 76 -6.35 0.36 -8.88
C SER A 76 -7.62 -0.48 -8.83
N ALA A 77 -8.77 0.14 -8.59
CA ALA A 77 -10.05 -0.57 -8.55
C ALA A 77 -10.40 -1.17 -9.91
N ARG A 78 -10.07 -0.46 -11.00
CA ARG A 78 -10.28 -0.99 -12.35
C ARG A 78 -9.41 -2.22 -12.59
N LEU A 79 -8.14 -2.14 -12.21
CA LEU A 79 -7.22 -3.28 -12.34
C LEU A 79 -7.64 -4.45 -11.46
N LEU A 80 -8.16 -4.18 -10.27
CA LEU A 80 -8.66 -5.21 -9.38
C LEU A 80 -9.79 -6.02 -10.02
N LYS A 81 -10.68 -5.38 -10.75
CA LYS A 81 -11.74 -6.06 -11.47
C LYS A 81 -11.21 -7.03 -12.53
N GLU A 82 -10.10 -6.66 -13.17
CA GLU A 82 -9.51 -7.44 -14.25
C GLU A 82 -8.56 -8.53 -13.73
N ASN A 83 -7.93 -8.30 -12.57
CA ASN A 83 -6.86 -9.15 -12.04
C ASN A 83 -7.13 -9.62 -10.60
N GLY A 84 -8.39 -9.82 -10.24
CA GLY A 84 -8.79 -10.12 -8.85
C GLY A 84 -8.05 -11.26 -8.17
N ASP A 85 -7.61 -12.25 -8.94
CA ASP A 85 -6.87 -13.39 -8.38
C ASP A 85 -5.44 -13.04 -7.97
N HIS A 86 -4.93 -11.92 -8.47
CA HIS A 86 -3.54 -11.51 -8.29
C HIS A 86 -3.38 -10.19 -7.57
N MET A 87 -4.48 -9.65 -7.05
CA MET A 87 -4.47 -8.33 -6.42
C MET A 87 -5.33 -8.29 -5.17
N GLU A 88 -4.92 -7.42 -4.24
CA GLU A 88 -5.75 -6.94 -3.16
C GLU A 88 -5.60 -5.43 -3.12
N LEU A 89 -6.58 -4.72 -2.58
CA LEU A 89 -6.60 -3.25 -2.55
C LEU A 89 -7.15 -2.76 -1.21
N VAL A 90 -6.39 -1.92 -0.54
CA VAL A 90 -6.79 -1.31 0.73
C VAL A 90 -6.58 0.18 0.64
N THR A 91 -7.49 0.96 1.19
CA THR A 91 -7.38 2.43 1.27
C THR A 91 -7.05 2.86 2.68
N GLY A 92 -6.60 4.11 2.83
CA GLY A 92 -6.28 4.65 4.14
C GLY A 92 -4.90 4.27 4.64
N VAL A 93 -3.93 4.15 3.73
CA VAL A 93 -2.57 3.77 4.09
C VAL A 93 -2.02 4.69 5.19
N ASN A 94 -1.38 4.11 6.19
CA ASN A 94 -0.71 4.86 7.23
C ASN A 94 0.57 4.14 7.66
N LEU A 95 1.39 4.84 8.41
CA LEU A 95 2.72 4.35 8.77
C LEU A 95 2.66 3.09 9.64
N GLY A 96 1.76 3.05 10.62
CA GLY A 96 1.60 1.86 11.48
C GLY A 96 1.25 0.61 10.67
N MET A 97 0.36 0.77 9.69
CA MET A 97 0.01 -0.29 8.75
C MET A 97 1.25 -0.81 8.02
N LEU A 98 2.06 0.10 7.48
CA LEU A 98 3.24 -0.27 6.71
C LEU A 98 4.29 -0.99 7.55
N LEU A 99 4.52 -0.54 8.77
CA LEU A 99 5.51 -1.17 9.64
C LEU A 99 5.10 -2.61 9.99
N GLU A 100 3.81 -2.83 10.26
CA GLU A 100 3.32 -4.18 10.53
C GLU A 100 3.40 -5.08 9.29
N LEU A 101 3.12 -4.52 8.12
CA LEU A 101 3.28 -5.26 6.87
C LEU A 101 4.72 -5.69 6.65
N MET A 102 5.68 -4.80 6.93
CA MET A 102 7.10 -5.14 6.77
C MET A 102 7.51 -6.33 7.64
N ALA A 103 6.95 -6.43 8.84
CA ALA A 103 7.26 -7.54 9.75
C ALA A 103 6.77 -8.89 9.22
N ASN A 104 5.85 -8.91 8.27
CA ASN A 104 5.20 -10.12 7.76
C ASN A 104 5.38 -10.33 6.26
N ILE A 105 6.02 -9.39 5.57
CA ILE A 105 6.00 -9.36 4.10
C ILE A 105 6.70 -10.56 3.45
N GLU A 106 7.72 -11.11 4.09
CA GLU A 106 8.45 -12.25 3.51
C GLU A 106 7.66 -13.55 3.61
N SER A 107 6.92 -13.74 4.68
CA SER A 107 6.27 -15.02 4.96
C SER A 107 4.80 -15.10 4.58
N ALA A 108 4.11 -13.95 4.51
CA ALA A 108 2.66 -13.92 4.26
C ALA A 108 2.33 -13.69 2.79
N GLY A 109 1.24 -14.29 2.31
CA GLY A 109 0.69 -13.99 1.00
C GLY A 109 -0.16 -12.73 1.04
N ILE A 110 -0.60 -12.25 -0.12
CA ILE A 110 -1.29 -10.95 -0.21
C ILE A 110 -2.63 -10.93 0.52
N LYS A 111 -3.33 -12.04 0.62
CA LYS A 111 -4.61 -12.10 1.35
C LYS A 111 -4.40 -11.90 2.85
N GLU A 112 -3.38 -12.55 3.39
CA GLU A 112 -3.03 -12.38 4.80
C GLU A 112 -2.48 -10.98 5.05
N LEU A 113 -1.64 -10.46 4.14
CA LEU A 113 -1.13 -9.09 4.26
C LEU A 113 -2.26 -8.07 4.23
N LYS A 114 -3.28 -8.29 3.41
CA LYS A 114 -4.47 -7.43 3.42
C LYS A 114 -5.13 -7.40 4.80
N ASP A 115 -5.32 -8.55 5.41
CA ASP A 115 -5.95 -8.63 6.73
C ASP A 115 -5.11 -7.93 7.79
N ILE A 116 -3.79 -8.10 7.73
CA ILE A 116 -2.85 -7.39 8.61
C ILE A 116 -2.96 -5.88 8.42
N ALA A 117 -3.02 -5.42 7.17
CA ALA A 117 -3.15 -3.99 6.86
C ALA A 117 -4.43 -3.40 7.46
N LEU A 118 -5.55 -4.09 7.30
CA LEU A 118 -6.84 -3.62 7.83
C LEU A 118 -6.81 -3.53 9.34
N SER A 119 -6.28 -4.54 10.01
CA SER A 119 -6.22 -4.59 11.46
C SER A 119 -5.25 -3.55 12.02
N SER A 120 -3.99 -3.58 11.57
CA SER A 120 -2.95 -2.71 12.11
C SER A 120 -3.16 -1.24 11.77
N GLY A 121 -3.74 -0.97 10.59
CA GLY A 121 -4.06 0.40 10.19
C GLY A 121 -5.07 1.05 11.12
N LYS A 122 -6.06 0.30 11.57
CA LYS A 122 -7.08 0.78 12.51
C LYS A 122 -6.55 0.88 13.92
N ASP A 123 -5.75 -0.08 14.34
CA ASP A 123 -5.24 -0.15 15.71
C ASP A 123 -4.35 1.02 16.09
N GLY A 124 -3.74 1.68 15.12
CA GLY A 124 -2.89 2.83 15.36
C GLY A 124 -3.63 4.14 15.62
N ILE A 125 -4.95 4.14 15.46
CA ILE A 125 -5.77 5.33 15.70
C ILE A 125 -6.25 5.27 17.15
N ILE A 126 -5.60 6.04 18.03
CA ILE A 126 -5.79 5.96 19.47
C ILE A 126 -6.10 7.35 20.05
N ASP A 127 -7.18 7.43 20.80
CA ASP A 127 -7.46 8.60 21.64
C ASP A 127 -6.66 8.45 22.93
N MET A 128 -5.57 9.18 23.05
CA MET A 128 -4.65 9.03 24.18
C MET A 128 -5.27 9.48 25.49
N LYS A 129 -6.12 10.50 25.46
CA LYS A 129 -6.77 10.98 26.68
C LYS A 129 -7.71 9.90 27.26
N GLU A 130 -8.49 9.27 26.40
CA GLU A 130 -9.35 8.16 26.81
C GLU A 130 -8.54 6.98 27.31
N ARG A 131 -7.49 6.62 26.59
CA ARG A 131 -6.65 5.48 26.97
C ARG A 131 -5.98 5.67 28.32
N LEU A 132 -5.44 6.86 28.57
CA LEU A 132 -4.81 7.18 29.86
C LEU A 132 -5.84 7.26 31.00
N GLY A 133 -7.04 7.73 30.70
CA GLY A 133 -8.11 7.83 31.68
C GLY A 133 -8.67 6.48 32.14
N LYS A 134 -8.39 5.41 31.42
CA LYS A 134 -8.84 4.06 31.78
C LYS A 134 -7.92 3.36 32.78
N GLN A 135 -6.84 4.01 33.13
CA GLN A 135 -5.89 3.49 34.11
C GLN A 135 -6.16 4.08 35.49
#